data_cadac6510b6c6d326205fc31e0fde7ca
#
_entry.id   cadac6510b6c6d326205fc31e0fde7ca
#
_cell.length_a   1.000
_cell.length_b   1.000
_cell.length_c   1.000
_cell.angle_alpha   90.00
_cell.angle_beta   90.00
_cell.angle_gamma   90.00
#
_symmetry.space_group_name_H-M   'P 1'
#
loop_
_entity.id
_entity.type
_entity.pdbx_description
1 polymer ?
#
loop_
_entity_poly.entity_id
_entity_poly.type
_entity_poly.pdbx_seq_one_letter_code
_entity_poly.pdbx_strand_id
1 'polypeptide(L)'
;MFKINHILKKPENILPSGVEHKTLNWFELTDGHLWIETGDGVIYEYAEPLSFYNEFNELTRYNDYQLSRFLEDFFDTFPYVVESVPDFLYNDIETLEERMDKLLSLYEDKSDEEYDEFCSDVYDVLWDPVFMRSIDSAHLTGGPNIRCFRHEDKLKLLWISECNEYDGARIWKYQKGASEMDYSVFVSEVMRFYNAFSEDMDRQVENVKNNGIPGVEVDIEKLCIENEQRKAGFQQKIDSLNSVPQNITDWKRIKTAYDRMTEEKS
;
A
#
# COMPACT_ATOMS: atom_id res chain seq x y z
N MET A 1 1.59 12.64 13.67
CA MET A 1 2.57 11.54 13.95
C MET A 1 2.38 10.52 12.84
N PHE A 2 3.47 9.98 12.27
CA PHE A 2 3.39 8.92 11.26
C PHE A 2 4.22 7.73 11.74
N LYS A 3 3.62 6.54 11.79
CA LYS A 3 4.31 5.35 12.27
C LYS A 3 3.73 4.08 11.64
N ILE A 4 4.59 3.28 11.03
CA ILE A 4 4.23 1.97 10.46
C ILE A 4 4.59 0.89 11.49
N ASN A 5 3.62 0.09 11.88
CA ASN A 5 3.77 -0.94 12.88
C ASN A 5 3.45 -2.32 12.30
N HIS A 6 4.13 -3.34 12.80
CA HIS A 6 3.85 -4.73 12.44
C HIS A 6 4.10 -5.67 13.62
N ILE A 7 3.49 -6.85 13.54
CA ILE A 7 3.76 -7.99 14.41
C ILE A 7 3.69 -9.24 13.55
N LEU A 8 4.79 -9.96 13.36
CA LEU A 8 4.78 -11.25 12.68
C LEU A 8 4.16 -12.33 13.57
N LYS A 9 3.38 -13.23 12.99
CA LYS A 9 2.92 -14.44 13.67
C LYS A 9 4.10 -15.37 13.91
N LYS A 10 4.02 -16.13 14.99
CA LYS A 10 5.00 -17.19 15.23
C LYS A 10 4.86 -18.28 14.16
N PRO A 11 5.96 -18.92 13.71
CA PRO A 11 5.90 -19.94 12.66
C PRO A 11 4.89 -21.06 12.91
N GLU A 12 4.72 -21.47 14.18
CA GLU A 12 3.76 -22.48 14.58
C GLU A 12 2.29 -22.06 14.48
N ASN A 13 2.02 -20.74 14.35
CA ASN A 13 0.70 -20.13 14.22
C ASN A 13 0.39 -19.68 12.77
N ILE A 14 1.24 -20.04 11.82
CA ILE A 14 1.03 -19.75 10.39
C ILE A 14 0.38 -20.95 9.74
N LEU A 15 -0.66 -20.73 8.95
CA LEU A 15 -1.32 -21.77 8.20
C LEU A 15 -0.43 -22.22 7.03
N PRO A 16 0.09 -23.47 7.04
CA PRO A 16 0.93 -23.96 5.96
C PRO A 16 0.10 -24.28 4.72
N SER A 17 0.72 -24.16 3.55
CA SER A 17 0.12 -24.58 2.28
C SER A 17 0.12 -26.09 2.12
N GLY A 18 -0.85 -26.60 1.35
CA GLY A 18 -1.00 -28.03 1.02
C GLY A 18 -1.85 -28.80 2.02
N VAL A 19 -2.45 -29.90 1.57
CA VAL A 19 -3.35 -30.75 2.37
C VAL A 19 -2.61 -32.00 2.88
N GLU A 20 -1.98 -32.78 1.98
CA GLU A 20 -1.26 -34.01 2.34
C GLU A 20 0.20 -33.73 2.70
N HIS A 21 0.83 -32.77 2.00
CA HIS A 21 2.19 -32.30 2.24
C HIS A 21 2.12 -30.83 2.62
N LYS A 22 2.16 -30.58 3.92
CA LYS A 22 2.15 -29.20 4.46
C LYS A 22 3.53 -28.59 4.26
N THR A 23 3.57 -27.48 3.53
CA THR A 23 4.80 -26.73 3.26
C THR A 23 4.67 -25.30 3.75
N LEU A 24 5.81 -24.66 4.00
CA LEU A 24 5.86 -23.25 4.34
C LEU A 24 7.10 -22.62 3.68
N ASN A 25 6.91 -21.44 3.10
CA ASN A 25 7.94 -20.70 2.38
C ASN A 25 8.15 -19.31 3.00
N TRP A 26 9.08 -18.53 2.44
CA TRP A 26 9.42 -17.20 2.94
C TRP A 26 8.22 -16.25 2.94
N PHE A 27 7.40 -16.26 1.89
CA PHE A 27 6.23 -15.39 1.78
C PHE A 27 5.22 -15.66 2.91
N GLU A 28 4.92 -16.92 3.18
CA GLU A 28 4.01 -17.33 4.25
C GLU A 28 4.57 -16.97 5.63
N LEU A 29 5.89 -17.03 5.85
CA LEU A 29 6.52 -16.60 7.10
C LEU A 29 6.35 -15.10 7.40
N THR A 30 5.96 -14.30 6.41
CA THR A 30 5.64 -12.87 6.61
C THR A 30 4.23 -12.62 7.11
N ASP A 31 3.45 -13.67 7.38
CA ASP A 31 2.09 -13.54 7.92
C ASP A 31 2.10 -12.81 9.27
N GLY A 32 1.22 -11.83 9.42
CA GLY A 32 1.21 -10.99 10.59
C GLY A 32 0.23 -9.83 10.55
N HIS A 33 0.34 -8.95 11.51
CA HIS A 33 -0.51 -7.77 11.63
C HIS A 33 0.24 -6.53 11.17
N LEU A 34 -0.46 -5.66 10.43
CA LEU A 34 0.04 -4.37 9.95
C LEU A 34 -0.96 -3.27 10.27
N TRP A 35 -0.46 -2.13 10.76
CA TRP A 35 -1.24 -0.90 10.86
C TRP A 35 -0.35 0.34 10.75
N ILE A 36 -0.95 1.44 10.32
CA ILE A 36 -0.25 2.72 10.16
C ILE A 36 -0.95 3.79 10.98
N GLU A 37 -0.25 4.32 11.97
CA GLU A 37 -0.72 5.46 12.77
C GLU A 37 -0.41 6.77 12.04
N THR A 38 -1.43 7.61 11.90
CA THR A 38 -1.31 8.96 11.32
C THR A 38 -1.83 10.00 12.31
N GLY A 39 -1.78 11.29 11.94
CA GLY A 39 -2.40 12.36 12.73
C GLY A 39 -3.93 12.23 12.80
N ASP A 40 -4.54 11.66 11.77
CA ASP A 40 -5.99 11.66 11.56
C ASP A 40 -6.64 10.29 11.79
N GLY A 41 -5.85 9.26 12.08
CA GLY A 41 -6.40 7.92 12.35
C GLY A 41 -5.38 6.81 12.25
N VAL A 42 -5.88 5.58 12.26
CA VAL A 42 -5.10 4.35 12.12
C VAL A 42 -5.57 3.59 10.89
N ILE A 43 -4.74 3.54 9.87
CA ILE A 43 -5.01 2.77 8.65
C ILE A 43 -4.84 1.29 8.98
N TYR A 44 -5.68 0.42 8.41
CA TYR A 44 -5.73 -1.01 8.66
C TYR A 44 -6.20 -1.39 10.09
N GLU A 45 -6.89 -0.50 10.80
CA GLU A 45 -7.60 -0.84 12.04
C GLU A 45 -9.05 -1.22 11.71
N TYR A 46 -9.48 -2.40 12.12
CA TYR A 46 -10.87 -2.84 11.99
C TYR A 46 -11.80 -2.03 12.89
N ALA A 47 -13.04 -1.82 12.44
CA ALA A 47 -14.06 -1.08 13.19
C ALA A 47 -14.38 -1.75 14.52
N GLU A 48 -14.49 -3.08 14.48
CA GLU A 48 -14.62 -3.95 15.66
C GLU A 48 -13.57 -5.05 15.54
N PRO A 49 -13.07 -5.62 16.67
CA PRO A 49 -12.20 -6.77 16.59
C PRO A 49 -12.91 -7.90 15.83
N LEU A 50 -12.42 -8.19 14.63
CA LEU A 50 -12.97 -9.23 13.80
C LEU A 50 -12.28 -10.54 14.15
N SER A 51 -13.08 -11.58 14.44
CA SER A 51 -12.60 -12.95 14.31
C SER A 51 -12.69 -13.32 12.85
N PHE A 52 -11.71 -12.91 12.04
CA PHE A 52 -11.55 -13.63 10.79
C PHE A 52 -11.29 -15.10 11.16
N TYR A 53 -11.89 -16.00 10.39
CA TYR A 53 -11.65 -17.43 10.46
C TYR A 53 -10.18 -17.73 10.21
N ASN A 54 -9.31 -17.40 11.17
CA ASN A 54 -8.07 -18.11 11.28
C ASN A 54 -8.38 -19.37 12.10
N GLU A 55 -7.80 -20.50 11.75
CA GLU A 55 -7.98 -21.77 12.45
C GLU A 55 -7.64 -21.65 13.97
N PHE A 56 -7.04 -20.56 14.39
CA PHE A 56 -6.61 -20.27 15.77
C PHE A 56 -7.62 -19.46 16.57
N ASN A 57 -8.73 -19.02 15.96
CA ASN A 57 -9.81 -18.29 16.63
C ASN A 57 -9.35 -17.02 17.38
N GLU A 58 -8.25 -16.41 16.93
CA GLU A 58 -7.71 -15.18 17.51
C GLU A 58 -8.48 -13.96 17.00
N LEU A 59 -8.88 -13.09 17.93
CA LEU A 59 -9.45 -11.78 17.57
C LEU A 59 -8.32 -10.87 17.07
N THR A 60 -8.42 -10.39 15.85
CA THR A 60 -7.49 -9.40 15.34
C THR A 60 -8.12 -8.01 15.32
N ARG A 61 -7.33 -7.02 15.72
CA ARG A 61 -7.69 -5.60 15.67
C ARG A 61 -7.21 -4.92 14.39
N TYR A 62 -6.18 -5.46 13.80
CA TYR A 62 -5.49 -4.87 12.65
C TYR A 62 -5.49 -5.83 11.48
N ASN A 63 -5.20 -5.31 10.29
CA ASN A 63 -5.00 -6.14 9.11
C ASN A 63 -4.12 -7.34 9.42
N ASP A 64 -4.60 -8.53 9.08
CA ASP A 64 -3.96 -9.83 9.29
C ASP A 64 -3.72 -10.48 7.91
N TYR A 65 -2.51 -10.29 7.38
CA TYR A 65 -2.11 -10.79 6.07
C TYR A 65 -0.58 -10.86 5.93
N GLN A 66 -0.08 -11.46 4.84
CA GLN A 66 1.35 -11.49 4.56
C GLN A 66 1.91 -10.09 4.32
N LEU A 67 2.80 -9.65 5.21
CA LEU A 67 3.39 -8.31 5.17
C LEU A 67 4.24 -8.07 3.92
N SER A 68 4.82 -9.13 3.34
CA SER A 68 5.59 -9.04 2.09
C SER A 68 4.76 -8.43 0.96
N ARG A 69 3.45 -8.70 0.90
CA ARG A 69 2.57 -8.13 -0.11
C ARG A 69 2.50 -6.61 0.01
N PHE A 70 2.29 -6.11 1.22
CA PHE A 70 2.31 -4.67 1.47
C PHE A 70 3.69 -4.07 1.14
N LEU A 71 4.79 -4.73 1.54
CA LEU A 71 6.14 -4.22 1.27
C LEU A 71 6.43 -4.12 -0.22
N GLU A 72 6.05 -5.14 -0.99
CA GLU A 72 6.24 -5.17 -2.45
C GLU A 72 5.51 -4.00 -3.10
N ASP A 73 4.21 -3.88 -2.84
CA ASP A 73 3.35 -2.85 -3.42
C ASP A 73 3.79 -1.44 -2.95
N PHE A 74 4.12 -1.28 -1.66
CA PHE A 74 4.56 -0.01 -1.11
C PHE A 74 5.90 0.47 -1.71
N PHE A 75 6.88 -0.42 -1.77
CA PHE A 75 8.21 -0.05 -2.27
C PHE A 75 8.23 0.15 -3.78
N ASP A 76 7.29 -0.43 -4.52
CA ASP A 76 7.14 -0.20 -5.96
C ASP A 76 6.64 1.22 -6.28
N THR A 77 6.02 1.91 -5.32
CA THR A 77 5.64 3.33 -5.50
C THR A 77 6.83 4.30 -5.38
N PHE A 78 7.94 3.90 -4.75
CA PHE A 78 9.02 4.82 -4.37
C PHE A 78 9.67 5.60 -5.52
N PRO A 79 9.90 5.03 -6.71
CA PRO A 79 10.41 5.82 -7.84
C PRO A 79 9.53 7.03 -8.18
N TYR A 80 8.22 6.90 -7.96
CA TYR A 80 7.24 7.96 -8.23
C TYR A 80 7.05 8.88 -7.02
N VAL A 81 7.15 8.35 -5.79
CA VAL A 81 7.02 9.14 -4.56
C VAL A 81 8.20 10.09 -4.36
N VAL A 82 9.39 9.73 -4.84
CA VAL A 82 10.58 10.60 -4.77
C VAL A 82 10.46 11.82 -5.70
N GLU A 83 9.68 11.72 -6.75
CA GLU A 83 9.41 12.83 -7.68
C GLU A 83 8.41 13.81 -7.08
N SER A 84 8.75 15.12 -7.09
CA SER A 84 7.85 16.15 -6.58
C SER A 84 6.66 16.37 -7.50
N VAL A 85 5.46 16.28 -6.94
CA VAL A 85 4.21 16.60 -7.64
C VAL A 85 4.08 18.13 -7.75
N PRO A 86 3.69 18.69 -8.92
CA PRO A 86 3.49 20.13 -9.08
C PRO A 86 2.36 20.68 -8.20
N ASP A 87 2.48 21.98 -7.84
CA ASP A 87 1.52 22.72 -7.02
C ASP A 87 0.06 22.52 -7.42
N PHE A 88 -0.23 22.61 -8.73
CA PHE A 88 -1.60 22.54 -9.24
C PHE A 88 -2.28 21.22 -8.90
N LEU A 89 -1.51 20.13 -8.87
CA LEU A 89 -2.03 18.80 -8.55
C LEU A 89 -2.00 18.54 -7.04
N TYR A 90 -0.90 18.91 -6.36
CA TYR A 90 -0.74 18.68 -4.93
C TYR A 90 -1.82 19.37 -4.09
N ASN A 91 -2.20 20.61 -4.46
CA ASN A 91 -3.23 21.36 -3.75
C ASN A 91 -4.64 20.79 -3.93
N ASP A 92 -4.90 20.11 -5.06
CA ASP A 92 -6.22 19.55 -5.39
C ASP A 92 -6.33 18.04 -5.17
N ILE A 93 -5.23 17.37 -4.80
CA ILE A 93 -5.13 15.92 -4.82
C ILE A 93 -6.19 15.21 -3.95
N GLU A 94 -6.62 15.84 -2.87
CA GLU A 94 -7.63 15.28 -1.95
C GLU A 94 -9.04 15.21 -2.56
N THR A 95 -9.30 16.05 -3.55
CA THR A 95 -10.61 16.14 -4.24
C THR A 95 -10.54 15.76 -5.70
N LEU A 96 -9.35 15.46 -6.21
CA LEU A 96 -9.12 15.20 -7.63
C LEU A 96 -9.99 14.05 -8.14
N GLU A 97 -9.96 12.90 -7.45
CA GLU A 97 -10.71 11.71 -7.82
C GLU A 97 -12.22 11.96 -7.86
N GLU A 98 -12.79 12.56 -6.81
CA GLU A 98 -14.20 12.92 -6.78
C GLU A 98 -14.60 13.84 -7.95
N ARG A 99 -13.70 14.77 -8.31
CA ARG A 99 -13.90 15.68 -9.44
C ARG A 99 -13.83 14.97 -10.78
N MET A 100 -12.91 14.03 -10.92
CA MET A 100 -12.76 13.22 -12.13
C MET A 100 -13.97 12.30 -12.33
N ASP A 101 -14.42 11.61 -11.28
CA ASP A 101 -15.58 10.71 -11.34
C ASP A 101 -16.86 11.47 -11.64
N LYS A 102 -17.04 12.65 -11.04
CA LYS A 102 -18.17 13.52 -11.34
C LYS A 102 -18.16 13.98 -12.80
N LEU A 103 -17.00 14.29 -13.34
CA LEU A 103 -16.89 14.70 -14.72
C LEU A 103 -17.11 13.51 -15.66
N LEU A 104 -16.54 12.34 -15.36
CA LEU A 104 -16.74 11.10 -16.10
C LEU A 104 -18.25 10.78 -16.24
N SER A 105 -19.01 10.92 -15.14
CA SER A 105 -20.46 10.67 -15.16
C SER A 105 -21.24 11.60 -16.11
N LEU A 106 -20.71 12.78 -16.45
CA LEU A 106 -21.33 13.67 -17.44
C LEU A 106 -21.07 13.22 -18.88
N TYR A 107 -20.06 12.39 -19.10
CA TYR A 107 -19.71 11.82 -20.40
C TYR A 107 -20.41 10.49 -20.66
N GLU A 108 -20.93 9.79 -19.65
CA GLU A 108 -21.69 8.54 -19.82
C GLU A 108 -22.94 8.70 -20.72
N ASP A 109 -23.52 9.91 -20.77
CA ASP A 109 -24.67 10.24 -21.61
C ASP A 109 -24.28 10.82 -23.00
N LYS A 110 -22.96 10.90 -23.31
CA LYS A 110 -22.46 11.38 -24.60
C LYS A 110 -22.35 10.25 -25.63
N SER A 111 -21.86 10.57 -26.81
CA SER A 111 -21.48 9.55 -27.80
C SER A 111 -20.29 8.72 -27.33
N ASP A 112 -20.17 7.47 -27.80
CA ASP A 112 -19.05 6.59 -27.50
C ASP A 112 -17.70 7.26 -27.86
N GLU A 113 -17.66 8.00 -28.98
CA GLU A 113 -16.46 8.72 -29.41
C GLU A 113 -16.05 9.84 -28.45
N GLU A 114 -17.00 10.63 -27.95
CA GLU A 114 -16.75 11.71 -26.99
C GLU A 114 -16.34 11.14 -25.63
N TYR A 115 -16.94 10.02 -25.20
CA TYR A 115 -16.57 9.33 -23.97
C TYR A 115 -15.15 8.77 -24.05
N ASP A 116 -14.81 8.04 -25.11
CA ASP A 116 -13.49 7.44 -25.30
C ASP A 116 -12.41 8.52 -25.41
N GLU A 117 -12.67 9.65 -26.12
CA GLU A 117 -11.75 10.79 -26.19
C GLU A 117 -11.52 11.40 -24.80
N PHE A 118 -12.59 11.62 -24.03
CA PHE A 118 -12.45 12.15 -22.67
C PHE A 118 -11.65 11.21 -21.77
N CYS A 119 -11.93 9.91 -21.82
CA CYS A 119 -11.21 8.92 -21.02
C CYS A 119 -9.70 8.94 -21.38
N SER A 120 -9.33 8.86 -22.65
CA SER A 120 -7.93 8.77 -23.08
C SER A 120 -7.14 10.07 -22.89
N ASP A 121 -7.77 11.22 -23.03
CA ASP A 121 -7.11 12.52 -23.04
C ASP A 121 -7.12 13.24 -21.69
N VAL A 122 -8.09 12.91 -20.84
CA VAL A 122 -8.27 13.59 -19.55
C VAL A 122 -8.24 12.61 -18.38
N TYR A 123 -9.19 11.68 -18.32
CA TYR A 123 -9.38 10.81 -17.17
C TYR A 123 -8.15 9.94 -16.90
N ASP A 124 -7.71 9.15 -17.87
CA ASP A 124 -6.56 8.25 -17.73
C ASP A 124 -5.26 9.02 -17.49
N VAL A 125 -5.12 10.18 -18.15
CA VAL A 125 -3.93 11.04 -17.99
C VAL A 125 -3.81 11.60 -16.59
N LEU A 126 -4.93 11.97 -15.97
CA LEU A 126 -4.95 12.46 -14.58
C LEU A 126 -4.88 11.33 -13.55
N TRP A 127 -5.39 10.15 -13.91
CA TRP A 127 -5.33 8.97 -13.05
C TRP A 127 -3.94 8.36 -12.96
N ASP A 128 -3.17 8.38 -14.05
CA ASP A 128 -1.84 7.75 -14.12
C ASP A 128 -0.89 8.17 -12.97
N PRO A 129 -0.65 9.48 -12.68
CA PRO A 129 0.21 9.88 -11.57
C PRO A 129 -0.35 9.52 -10.18
N VAL A 130 -1.67 9.34 -10.05
CA VAL A 130 -2.33 8.88 -8.82
C VAL A 130 -2.08 7.39 -8.65
N PHE A 131 -2.36 6.60 -9.69
CA PHE A 131 -2.19 5.15 -9.70
C PHE A 131 -0.75 4.74 -9.36
N MET A 132 0.24 5.36 -10.00
CA MET A 132 1.67 5.05 -9.79
C MET A 132 2.16 5.39 -8.37
N ARG A 133 1.40 6.15 -7.59
CA ARG A 133 1.69 6.52 -6.20
C ARG A 133 0.76 5.86 -5.20
N SER A 134 -0.03 4.88 -5.68
CA SER A 134 -1.01 4.16 -4.86
C SER A 134 -0.50 2.78 -4.47
N ILE A 135 -0.75 2.42 -3.22
CA ILE A 135 -0.64 1.05 -2.74
C ILE A 135 -2.03 0.44 -2.88
N ASP A 136 -2.16 -0.55 -3.75
CA ASP A 136 -3.41 -1.28 -3.95
C ASP A 136 -3.57 -2.34 -2.85
N SER A 137 -4.63 -2.19 -2.07
CA SER A 137 -5.02 -3.16 -1.04
C SER A 137 -6.15 -4.09 -1.49
N ALA A 138 -6.32 -4.32 -2.80
CA ALA A 138 -7.40 -5.15 -3.35
C ALA A 138 -7.39 -6.61 -2.85
N HIS A 139 -6.26 -7.10 -2.34
CA HIS A 139 -6.17 -8.39 -1.65
C HIS A 139 -6.88 -8.42 -0.29
N LEU A 140 -7.23 -7.25 0.27
CA LEU A 140 -8.04 -7.11 1.46
C LEU A 140 -9.48 -6.77 1.07
N THR A 141 -10.46 -7.26 1.80
CA THR A 141 -11.86 -6.93 1.53
C THR A 141 -12.09 -5.42 1.69
N GLY A 142 -12.25 -4.71 0.56
CA GLY A 142 -12.42 -3.25 0.54
C GLY A 142 -11.31 -2.50 1.26
N GLY A 143 -10.09 -3.01 1.22
CA GLY A 143 -8.95 -2.46 1.93
C GLY A 143 -8.70 -0.99 1.57
N PRO A 144 -8.18 -0.17 2.52
CA PRO A 144 -7.85 1.20 2.19
C PRO A 144 -6.68 1.24 1.21
N ASN A 145 -6.93 1.84 0.04
CA ASN A 145 -5.88 2.23 -0.89
C ASN A 145 -5.14 3.42 -0.32
N ILE A 146 -3.82 3.33 -0.26
CA ILE A 146 -2.97 4.36 0.33
C ILE A 146 -2.20 5.04 -0.80
N ARG A 147 -2.16 6.38 -0.79
CA ARG A 147 -1.53 7.20 -1.81
C ARG A 147 -0.53 8.16 -1.19
N CYS A 148 0.65 8.25 -1.79
CA CYS A 148 1.75 9.07 -1.29
C CYS A 148 2.17 10.12 -2.33
N PHE A 149 1.97 11.39 -2.03
CA PHE A 149 2.31 12.51 -2.91
C PHE A 149 3.32 13.43 -2.23
N ARG A 150 4.52 13.51 -2.81
CA ARG A 150 5.53 14.45 -2.37
C ARG A 150 5.42 15.77 -3.13
N HIS A 151 5.53 16.87 -2.40
CA HIS A 151 5.75 18.20 -2.97
C HIS A 151 6.88 18.87 -2.19
N GLU A 152 7.99 19.15 -2.87
CA GLU A 152 9.22 19.67 -2.26
C GLU A 152 9.67 18.85 -1.04
N ASP A 153 9.61 19.43 0.16
CA ASP A 153 9.98 18.82 1.44
C ASP A 153 8.79 18.23 2.22
N LYS A 154 7.58 18.28 1.65
CA LYS A 154 6.36 17.74 2.24
C LYS A 154 5.94 16.44 1.55
N LEU A 155 5.23 15.61 2.30
CA LEU A 155 4.54 14.43 1.79
C LEU A 155 3.12 14.42 2.34
N LYS A 156 2.16 14.28 1.42
CA LYS A 156 0.75 14.04 1.74
C LYS A 156 0.45 12.57 1.53
N LEU A 157 -0.08 11.93 2.58
CA LEU A 157 -0.56 10.57 2.56
C LEU A 157 -2.08 10.60 2.64
N LEU A 158 -2.73 10.00 1.65
CA LEU A 158 -4.18 9.85 1.58
C LEU A 158 -4.53 8.39 1.70
N TRP A 159 -5.69 8.07 2.28
CA TRP A 159 -6.25 6.72 2.21
C TRP A 159 -7.75 6.76 2.04
N ILE A 160 -8.26 5.80 1.29
CA ILE A 160 -9.68 5.61 1.04
C ILE A 160 -10.01 4.13 0.92
N SER A 161 -11.09 3.71 1.56
CA SER A 161 -11.64 2.36 1.44
C SER A 161 -12.82 2.38 0.46
N GLU A 162 -12.74 1.59 -0.59
CA GLU A 162 -13.78 1.48 -1.63
C GLU A 162 -15.04 0.81 -1.08
N CYS A 163 -14.85 -0.26 -0.29
CA CYS A 163 -15.94 -0.97 0.36
C CYS A 163 -15.86 -0.81 1.87
N ASN A 164 -16.90 -0.28 2.49
CA ASN A 164 -16.92 0.03 3.91
C ASN A 164 -17.70 -1.00 4.74
N GLU A 165 -18.45 -1.88 4.08
CA GLU A 165 -19.30 -2.85 4.74
C GLU A 165 -19.18 -4.22 4.07
N TYR A 166 -19.10 -5.25 4.89
CA TYR A 166 -19.17 -6.63 4.47
C TYR A 166 -20.23 -7.34 5.31
N ASP A 167 -21.22 -7.92 4.65
CA ASP A 167 -22.36 -8.59 5.30
C ASP A 167 -23.07 -7.70 6.33
N GLY A 168 -23.21 -6.40 6.02
CA GLY A 168 -23.84 -5.40 6.90
C GLY A 168 -22.99 -4.93 8.07
N ALA A 169 -21.74 -5.38 8.17
CA ALA A 169 -20.79 -4.95 9.19
C ALA A 169 -19.74 -4.00 8.61
N ARG A 170 -19.48 -2.91 9.32
CA ARG A 170 -18.40 -1.99 8.97
C ARG A 170 -17.04 -2.67 9.13
N ILE A 171 -16.20 -2.61 8.09
CA ILE A 171 -14.89 -3.28 8.08
C ILE A 171 -13.85 -2.40 8.77
N TRP A 172 -13.60 -1.21 8.22
CA TRP A 172 -12.51 -0.34 8.66
C TRP A 172 -13.01 0.78 9.58
N LYS A 173 -12.29 1.04 10.66
CA LYS A 173 -12.59 2.10 11.61
C LYS A 173 -12.40 3.49 11.02
N TYR A 174 -11.33 3.67 10.23
CA TYR A 174 -11.01 4.91 9.53
C TYR A 174 -11.05 4.65 8.03
N GLN A 175 -12.19 4.98 7.41
CA GLN A 175 -12.49 4.65 6.02
C GLN A 175 -11.75 5.54 5.03
N LYS A 176 -11.51 6.80 5.40
CA LYS A 176 -10.75 7.76 4.61
C LYS A 176 -10.08 8.79 5.51
N GLY A 177 -9.01 9.37 5.01
CA GLY A 177 -8.33 10.47 5.68
C GLY A 177 -7.15 10.98 4.88
N ALA A 178 -6.56 12.04 5.40
CA ALA A 178 -5.37 12.69 4.86
C ALA A 178 -4.41 13.02 6.00
N SER A 179 -3.11 12.92 5.75
CA SER A 179 -2.09 13.35 6.71
C SER A 179 -0.92 13.95 5.95
N GLU A 180 -0.46 15.12 6.36
CA GLU A 180 0.72 15.77 5.79
C GLU A 180 1.87 15.75 6.79
N MET A 181 3.07 15.52 6.30
CA MET A 181 4.29 15.45 7.09
C MET A 181 5.51 15.94 6.30
N ASP A 182 6.62 16.17 7.00
CA ASP A 182 7.90 16.39 6.33
C ASP A 182 8.35 15.12 5.62
N TYR A 183 8.84 15.24 4.39
CA TYR A 183 9.32 14.09 3.62
C TYR A 183 10.43 13.31 4.34
N SER A 184 11.30 14.00 5.07
CA SER A 184 12.35 13.38 5.88
C SER A 184 11.79 12.51 7.02
N VAL A 185 10.64 12.87 7.59
CA VAL A 185 9.94 12.07 8.61
C VAL A 185 9.41 10.78 7.97
N PHE A 186 8.80 10.89 6.80
CA PHE A 186 8.34 9.72 6.03
C PHE A 186 9.50 8.75 5.74
N VAL A 187 10.60 9.24 5.15
CA VAL A 187 11.78 8.42 4.81
C VAL A 187 12.37 7.75 6.06
N SER A 188 12.51 8.50 7.15
CA SER A 188 13.06 7.96 8.41
C SER A 188 12.17 6.86 8.97
N GLU A 189 10.86 7.00 8.88
CA GLU A 189 9.93 6.00 9.38
C GLU A 189 9.89 4.75 8.49
N VAL A 190 9.93 4.91 7.16
CA VAL A 190 10.07 3.78 6.23
C VAL A 190 11.32 2.96 6.53
N MET A 191 12.47 3.62 6.73
CA MET A 191 13.72 2.95 7.09
C MET A 191 13.61 2.23 8.44
N ARG A 192 13.03 2.89 9.45
CA ARG A 192 12.81 2.29 10.77
C ARG A 192 11.95 1.02 10.68
N PHE A 193 10.83 1.12 9.99
CA PHE A 193 9.91 0.01 9.80
C PHE A 193 10.58 -1.17 9.10
N TYR A 194 11.25 -0.90 7.98
CA TYR A 194 11.93 -1.93 7.22
C TYR A 194 13.04 -2.64 8.03
N ASN A 195 13.87 -1.89 8.76
CA ASN A 195 14.90 -2.47 9.62
C ASN A 195 14.28 -3.40 10.67
N ALA A 196 13.20 -2.96 11.34
CA ALA A 196 12.52 -3.78 12.33
C ALA A 196 11.91 -5.05 11.69
N PHE A 197 11.25 -4.93 10.53
CA PHE A 197 10.72 -6.08 9.80
C PHE A 197 11.83 -7.04 9.37
N SER A 198 12.94 -6.54 8.83
CA SER A 198 14.08 -7.35 8.40
C SER A 198 14.69 -8.15 9.55
N GLU A 199 14.87 -7.50 10.72
CA GLU A 199 15.35 -8.16 11.94
C GLU A 199 14.38 -9.23 12.44
N ASP A 200 13.06 -8.98 12.36
CA ASP A 200 12.05 -9.96 12.74
C ASP A 200 12.05 -11.16 11.80
N MET A 201 12.18 -10.94 10.49
CA MET A 201 12.29 -12.01 9.50
C MET A 201 13.57 -12.84 9.69
N ASP A 202 14.71 -12.22 9.98
CA ASP A 202 15.95 -12.94 10.31
C ASP A 202 15.75 -13.86 11.52
N ARG A 203 15.05 -13.38 12.57
CA ARG A 203 14.71 -14.20 13.74
C ARG A 203 13.75 -15.35 13.39
N GLN A 204 12.76 -15.11 12.53
CA GLN A 204 11.83 -16.14 12.05
C GLN A 204 12.56 -17.23 11.27
N VAL A 205 13.37 -16.85 10.29
CA VAL A 205 14.16 -17.78 9.46
C VAL A 205 15.12 -18.60 10.31
N GLU A 206 15.85 -17.97 11.24
CA GLU A 206 16.78 -18.67 12.13
C GLU A 206 16.03 -19.61 13.11
N ASN A 207 14.84 -19.23 13.59
CA ASN A 207 13.99 -20.09 14.40
C ASN A 207 13.57 -21.35 13.64
N VAL A 208 13.06 -21.17 12.40
CA VAL A 208 12.62 -22.31 11.56
C VAL A 208 13.80 -23.21 11.20
N LYS A 209 14.97 -22.63 10.89
CA LYS A 209 16.19 -23.37 10.59
C LYS A 209 16.64 -24.25 11.76
N ASN A 210 16.58 -23.75 12.98
CA ASN A 210 17.09 -24.45 14.16
C ASN A 210 16.08 -25.43 14.77
N ASN A 211 14.80 -25.12 14.72
CA ASN A 211 13.77 -25.87 15.44
C ASN A 211 12.80 -26.61 14.51
N GLY A 212 12.74 -26.23 13.22
CA GLY A 212 11.70 -26.70 12.30
C GLY A 212 10.31 -26.24 12.70
N ILE A 213 9.30 -26.74 12.01
CA ILE A 213 7.89 -26.56 12.36
C ILE A 213 7.25 -27.96 12.39
N PRO A 214 6.67 -28.42 13.50
CA PRO A 214 6.12 -29.78 13.61
C PRO A 214 5.07 -30.07 12.52
N GLY A 215 5.31 -31.12 11.74
CA GLY A 215 4.39 -31.55 10.69
C GLY A 215 4.38 -30.70 9.43
N VAL A 216 5.34 -29.77 9.27
CA VAL A 216 5.50 -28.90 8.10
C VAL A 216 6.87 -29.10 7.48
N GLU A 217 6.92 -29.29 6.18
CA GLU A 217 8.15 -29.38 5.40
C GLU A 217 8.61 -27.98 4.99
N VAL A 218 9.87 -27.64 5.28
CA VAL A 218 10.46 -26.35 4.90
C VAL A 218 11.80 -26.60 4.20
N ASP A 219 11.93 -26.09 2.98
CA ASP A 219 13.22 -26.03 2.28
C ASP A 219 14.09 -24.92 2.90
N ILE A 220 14.90 -25.30 3.89
CA ILE A 220 15.73 -24.35 4.68
C ILE A 220 16.76 -23.64 3.80
N GLU A 221 17.36 -24.31 2.83
CA GLU A 221 18.35 -23.69 1.94
C GLU A 221 17.70 -22.60 1.10
N LYS A 222 16.58 -22.92 0.46
CA LYS A 222 15.80 -21.96 -0.32
C LYS A 222 15.30 -20.81 0.54
N LEU A 223 14.78 -21.09 1.73
CA LEU A 223 14.31 -20.09 2.67
C LEU A 223 15.39 -19.04 3.04
N CYS A 224 16.61 -19.52 3.37
CA CYS A 224 17.72 -18.65 3.69
C CYS A 224 18.14 -17.80 2.48
N ILE A 225 18.26 -18.41 1.31
CA ILE A 225 18.63 -17.68 0.07
C ILE A 225 17.58 -16.61 -0.25
N GLU A 226 16.30 -16.96 -0.20
CA GLU A 226 15.20 -16.01 -0.48
C GLU A 226 15.21 -14.86 0.51
N ASN A 227 15.43 -15.10 1.80
CA ASN A 227 15.51 -14.04 2.80
C ASN A 227 16.58 -13.01 2.46
N GLU A 228 17.80 -13.44 2.12
CA GLU A 228 18.89 -12.55 1.74
C GLU A 228 18.61 -11.79 0.44
N GLN A 229 18.03 -12.45 -0.57
CA GLN A 229 17.67 -11.84 -1.84
C GLN A 229 16.58 -10.76 -1.66
N ARG A 230 15.56 -11.04 -0.87
CA ARG A 230 14.48 -10.10 -0.56
C ARG A 230 15.00 -8.89 0.21
N LYS A 231 15.85 -9.09 1.21
CA LYS A 231 16.49 -8.01 1.96
C LYS A 231 17.26 -7.08 1.03
N ALA A 232 18.11 -7.62 0.16
CA ALA A 232 18.89 -6.83 -0.79
C ALA A 232 17.99 -6.05 -1.77
N GLY A 233 16.93 -6.69 -2.30
CA GLY A 233 15.98 -6.06 -3.21
C GLY A 233 15.19 -4.93 -2.55
N PHE A 234 14.70 -5.12 -1.35
CA PHE A 234 13.97 -4.09 -0.61
C PHE A 234 14.86 -2.92 -0.20
N GLN A 235 16.09 -3.21 0.23
CA GLN A 235 17.05 -2.16 0.57
C GLN A 235 17.34 -1.25 -0.62
N GLN A 236 17.52 -1.82 -1.82
CA GLN A 236 17.73 -1.05 -3.05
C GLN A 236 16.55 -0.10 -3.34
N LYS A 237 15.31 -0.56 -3.14
CA LYS A 237 14.11 0.28 -3.32
C LYS A 237 14.05 1.41 -2.30
N ILE A 238 14.37 1.13 -1.03
CA ILE A 238 14.40 2.14 0.04
C ILE A 238 15.49 3.19 -0.19
N ASP A 239 16.65 2.78 -0.66
CA ASP A 239 17.75 3.70 -0.99
C ASP A 239 17.34 4.70 -2.07
N SER A 240 16.40 4.31 -2.96
CA SER A 240 15.88 5.21 -3.99
C SER A 240 15.14 6.43 -3.43
N LEU A 241 14.57 6.37 -2.22
CA LEU A 241 13.91 7.51 -1.57
C LEU A 241 14.85 8.69 -1.29
N ASN A 242 16.16 8.42 -1.18
CA ASN A 242 17.20 9.43 -1.00
C ASN A 242 17.91 9.79 -2.31
N SER A 243 17.49 9.21 -3.44
CA SER A 243 18.10 9.48 -4.73
C SER A 243 17.63 10.81 -5.32
N VAL A 244 18.38 11.29 -6.33
CA VAL A 244 17.91 12.43 -7.15
C VAL A 244 16.69 11.98 -7.95
N PRO A 245 15.56 12.70 -7.86
CA PRO A 245 14.37 12.35 -8.62
C PRO A 245 14.66 12.27 -10.12
N GLN A 246 14.22 11.20 -10.75
CA GLN A 246 14.16 11.12 -12.21
C GLN A 246 12.83 11.72 -12.65
N ASN A 247 12.83 12.53 -13.70
CA ASN A 247 11.60 13.07 -14.31
C ASN A 247 10.94 11.96 -15.13
N ILE A 248 10.21 11.08 -14.46
CA ILE A 248 9.52 9.93 -15.08
C ILE A 248 8.10 10.26 -15.50
N THR A 249 7.51 11.32 -14.91
CA THR A 249 6.12 11.75 -15.15
C THR A 249 6.07 12.91 -16.13
N ASP A 250 5.22 12.82 -17.16
CA ASP A 250 4.98 13.92 -18.12
C ASP A 250 4.03 14.97 -17.51
N TRP A 251 4.55 15.79 -16.61
CA TRP A 251 3.79 16.84 -15.93
C TRP A 251 3.16 17.87 -16.89
N LYS A 252 3.72 18.03 -18.10
CA LYS A 252 3.16 18.95 -19.09
C LYS A 252 1.86 18.39 -19.67
N ARG A 253 1.84 17.10 -20.00
CA ARG A 253 0.63 16.41 -20.47
C ARG A 253 -0.44 16.42 -19.39
N ILE A 254 -0.07 16.11 -18.16
CA ILE A 254 -0.99 16.11 -17.00
C ILE A 254 -1.55 17.51 -16.75
N LYS A 255 -0.73 18.57 -16.86
CA LYS A 255 -1.23 19.95 -16.72
C LYS A 255 -2.26 20.30 -17.77
N THR A 256 -2.05 19.88 -19.03
CA THR A 256 -3.02 20.10 -20.10
C THR A 256 -4.36 19.41 -19.81
N ALA A 257 -4.33 18.16 -19.38
CA ALA A 257 -5.54 17.42 -18.99
C ALA A 257 -6.24 18.06 -17.77
N TYR A 258 -5.46 18.51 -16.78
CA TYR A 258 -5.98 19.20 -15.60
C TYR A 258 -6.67 20.52 -15.95
N ASP A 259 -6.08 21.32 -16.87
CA ASP A 259 -6.68 22.58 -17.33
C ASP A 259 -8.00 22.30 -18.05
N ARG A 260 -8.03 21.32 -18.96
CA ARG A 260 -9.26 20.89 -19.64
C ARG A 260 -10.35 20.48 -18.64
N MET A 261 -10.01 19.65 -17.63
CA MET A 261 -10.94 19.25 -16.57
C MET A 261 -11.49 20.46 -15.79
N THR A 262 -10.68 21.50 -15.58
CA THR A 262 -11.11 22.68 -14.83
C THR A 262 -11.96 23.66 -15.62
N GLU A 263 -11.74 23.75 -16.94
CA GLU A 263 -12.51 24.58 -17.87
C GLU A 263 -13.94 24.04 -18.09
N GLU A 264 -14.11 22.72 -18.12
CA GLU A 264 -15.40 22.09 -18.32
C GLU A 264 -16.40 22.28 -17.14
N LYS A 265 -15.95 22.90 -16.04
CA LYS A 265 -16.79 23.28 -14.88
C LYS A 265 -17.40 24.68 -14.98
N SER A 266 -16.97 25.47 -15.94
CA SER A 266 -17.42 26.87 -16.13
C SER A 266 -18.59 26.93 -17.10
#